data_2ea18a5bd1118cc6fd0a414fc0324c24
#
_entry.id   2ea18a5bd1118cc6fd0a414fc0324c24
#
_cell.length_a   1.000
_cell.length_b   1.000
_cell.length_c   1.000
_cell.angle_alpha   90.00
_cell.angle_beta   90.00
_cell.angle_gamma   90.00
#
_symmetry.space_group_name_H-M   'P 1'
#
loop_
_entity.id
_entity.type
_entity.pdbx_description
1 polymer ?
#
loop_
_entity_poly.entity_id
_entity_poly.type
_entity_poly.pdbx_seq_one_letter_code
_entity_poly.pdbx_strand_id
1 'polypeptide(L)'
;MSRSSSSAVLRVTVIGAGVAGLTTALVLAERGIAVEVVERNAGLGPGSCSWHAGGMLAPWCEMASTEAIVGRLGVQSIAWWRERFPGTVSEGTLVVAPARDLVELDRFARRTERYNWLDEAGIAALEPDLADRFRKGLYFPDEAHLDPRLALAALAERLASLGVAIRFETDILPEAATADLVFDCRGLSGRTDMPALRGVRGEMAMIRSRSFALSRPVRLLHPRLPLYVVPRGEGVFMLGATMLESEARGPVSVRSMLELLGAAFALHPALGEAEILELGADLRPALPDNLPRVERAGRVIRVNGLFRHGFLLAPVLAQIAAGAALDPHFDTELAHANFA
;
A
#
# COMPACT_ATOMS: atom_id res chain seq x y z
N MET A 1 35.52 -15.18 -39.57
CA MET A 1 34.11 -15.52 -39.27
C MET A 1 33.86 -15.21 -37.80
N SER A 2 33.35 -14.03 -37.53
CA SER A 2 33.01 -13.59 -36.16
C SER A 2 31.67 -14.22 -35.79
N ARG A 3 31.66 -15.10 -34.80
CA ARG A 3 30.40 -15.59 -34.20
C ARG A 3 29.84 -14.45 -33.37
N SER A 4 28.82 -13.77 -33.92
CA SER A 4 27.91 -12.95 -33.13
C SER A 4 27.28 -13.84 -32.06
N SER A 5 27.74 -13.73 -30.82
CA SER A 5 27.04 -14.30 -29.66
C SER A 5 25.74 -13.50 -29.50
N SER A 6 24.64 -14.02 -30.00
CA SER A 6 23.32 -13.56 -29.61
C SER A 6 23.21 -13.81 -28.11
N SER A 7 23.42 -12.77 -27.30
CA SER A 7 23.09 -12.86 -25.86
C SER A 7 21.59 -13.16 -25.80
N ALA A 8 21.22 -14.33 -25.30
CA ALA A 8 19.83 -14.67 -25.09
C ALA A 8 19.17 -13.59 -24.22
N VAL A 9 18.08 -13.02 -24.69
CA VAL A 9 17.34 -11.99 -23.94
C VAL A 9 16.79 -12.65 -22.66
N LEU A 10 17.18 -12.14 -21.52
CA LEU A 10 16.70 -12.61 -20.21
C LEU A 10 15.17 -12.50 -20.16
N ARG A 11 14.50 -13.63 -19.96
CA ARG A 11 13.04 -13.71 -19.84
C ARG A 11 12.63 -13.85 -18.40
N VAL A 12 11.64 -13.06 -18.01
CA VAL A 12 11.14 -13.01 -16.63
C VAL A 12 9.63 -13.25 -16.62
N THR A 13 9.18 -14.11 -15.70
CA THR A 13 7.76 -14.23 -15.36
C THR A 13 7.54 -13.62 -13.96
N VAL A 14 6.59 -12.69 -13.86
CA VAL A 14 6.09 -12.16 -12.59
C VAL A 14 4.75 -12.81 -12.28
N ILE A 15 4.62 -13.47 -11.12
CA ILE A 15 3.41 -14.17 -10.69
C ILE A 15 2.67 -13.31 -9.67
N GLY A 16 1.45 -12.89 -10.03
CA GLY A 16 0.57 -12.01 -9.26
C GLY A 16 0.54 -10.58 -9.80
N ALA A 17 -0.66 -10.05 -10.08
CA ALA A 17 -0.90 -8.69 -10.56
C ALA A 17 -1.42 -7.75 -9.46
N GLY A 18 -1.04 -7.97 -8.20
CA GLY A 18 -1.17 -7.00 -7.13
C GLY A 18 -0.13 -5.88 -7.27
N VAL A 19 -0.16 -4.89 -6.35
CA VAL A 19 0.78 -3.75 -6.41
C VAL A 19 2.25 -4.19 -6.45
N ALA A 20 2.64 -5.22 -5.70
CA ALA A 20 4.01 -5.73 -5.70
C ALA A 20 4.41 -6.31 -7.07
N GLY A 21 3.54 -7.09 -7.69
CA GLY A 21 3.84 -7.69 -9.01
C GLY A 21 3.86 -6.67 -10.12
N LEU A 22 2.87 -5.77 -10.19
CA LEU A 22 2.81 -4.75 -11.25
C LEU A 22 3.97 -3.75 -11.15
N THR A 23 4.35 -3.31 -9.94
CA THR A 23 5.54 -2.44 -9.77
C THR A 23 6.83 -3.17 -10.13
N THR A 24 6.96 -4.46 -9.75
CA THR A 24 8.13 -5.28 -10.12
C THR A 24 8.23 -5.45 -11.62
N ALA A 25 7.13 -5.80 -12.28
CA ALA A 25 7.09 -5.95 -13.73
C ALA A 25 7.45 -4.64 -14.44
N LEU A 26 6.93 -3.50 -13.97
CA LEU A 26 7.22 -2.21 -14.56
C LEU A 26 8.70 -1.83 -14.41
N VAL A 27 9.28 -2.00 -13.23
CA VAL A 27 10.70 -1.71 -12.98
C VAL A 27 11.61 -2.56 -13.87
N LEU A 28 11.27 -3.83 -14.09
CA LEU A 28 12.01 -4.73 -14.98
C LEU A 28 11.85 -4.34 -16.46
N ALA A 29 10.63 -4.05 -16.89
CA ALA A 29 10.34 -3.67 -18.27
C ALA A 29 11.01 -2.33 -18.66
N GLU A 30 11.01 -1.35 -17.74
CA GLU A 30 11.72 -0.06 -17.94
C GLU A 30 13.25 -0.22 -18.01
N ARG A 31 13.79 -1.36 -17.54
CA ARG A 31 15.22 -1.75 -17.71
C ARG A 31 15.47 -2.56 -18.98
N GLY A 32 14.46 -2.71 -19.85
CA GLY A 32 14.57 -3.46 -21.12
C GLY A 32 14.57 -4.98 -20.98
N ILE A 33 14.12 -5.50 -19.83
CA ILE A 33 14.02 -6.95 -19.60
C ILE A 33 12.69 -7.44 -20.21
N ALA A 34 12.74 -8.61 -20.88
CA ALA A 34 11.53 -9.25 -21.39
C ALA A 34 10.71 -9.85 -20.26
N VAL A 35 9.56 -9.24 -19.97
CA VAL A 35 8.68 -9.59 -18.83
C VAL A 35 7.32 -10.05 -19.34
N GLU A 36 6.76 -11.09 -18.71
CA GLU A 36 5.33 -11.38 -18.72
C GLU A 36 4.80 -11.36 -17.29
N VAL A 37 3.53 -11.01 -17.11
CA VAL A 37 2.83 -11.10 -15.83
C VAL A 37 1.75 -12.17 -15.94
N VAL A 38 1.62 -13.01 -14.91
CA VAL A 38 0.52 -13.98 -14.82
C VAL A 38 -0.29 -13.71 -13.56
N GLU A 39 -1.61 -13.76 -13.70
CA GLU A 39 -2.56 -13.50 -12.59
C GLU A 39 -3.67 -14.56 -12.62
N ARG A 40 -3.95 -15.15 -11.47
CA ARG A 40 -4.97 -16.19 -11.33
C ARG A 40 -6.41 -15.68 -11.49
N ASN A 41 -6.65 -14.40 -11.12
CA ASN A 41 -7.97 -13.80 -11.23
C ASN A 41 -8.26 -13.41 -12.70
N ALA A 42 -9.54 -13.21 -13.03
CA ALA A 42 -9.98 -12.81 -14.38
C ALA A 42 -9.63 -11.35 -14.75
N GLY A 43 -9.14 -10.57 -13.78
CA GLY A 43 -8.76 -9.17 -13.96
C GLY A 43 -8.24 -8.54 -12.68
N LEU A 44 -7.84 -7.26 -12.77
CA LEU A 44 -7.55 -6.45 -11.60
C LEU A 44 -8.84 -6.19 -10.84
N GLY A 45 -8.86 -6.48 -9.54
CA GLY A 45 -10.11 -6.34 -8.79
C GLY A 45 -10.05 -6.83 -7.35
N PRO A 46 -11.23 -7.05 -6.75
CA PRO A 46 -11.38 -7.36 -5.33
C PRO A 46 -10.77 -8.70 -4.90
N GLY A 47 -10.29 -9.53 -5.81
CA GLY A 47 -9.52 -10.73 -5.50
C GLY A 47 -8.09 -10.48 -5.03
N SER A 48 -7.66 -9.20 -4.98
CA SER A 48 -6.36 -8.78 -4.47
C SER A 48 -6.52 -7.81 -3.31
N CYS A 49 -5.75 -8.00 -2.22
CA CYS A 49 -5.74 -7.08 -1.08
C CYS A 49 -5.32 -5.65 -1.47
N SER A 50 -4.60 -5.47 -2.58
CA SER A 50 -4.23 -4.16 -3.12
C SER A 50 -5.45 -3.32 -3.51
N TRP A 51 -6.56 -3.96 -3.93
CA TRP A 51 -7.81 -3.29 -4.31
C TRP A 51 -8.50 -2.58 -3.16
N HIS A 52 -8.34 -3.12 -1.95
CA HIS A 52 -8.96 -2.61 -0.72
C HIS A 52 -8.04 -1.69 0.10
N ALA A 53 -6.87 -1.32 -0.45
CA ALA A 53 -5.90 -0.50 0.25
C ALA A 53 -6.31 0.97 0.37
N GLY A 54 -5.84 1.65 1.41
CA GLY A 54 -6.05 3.09 1.60
C GLY A 54 -5.28 3.97 0.61
N GLY A 55 -4.17 3.48 0.04
CA GLY A 55 -3.36 4.23 -0.91
C GLY A 55 -2.59 5.40 -0.29
N MET A 56 -2.39 5.38 1.02
CA MET A 56 -1.60 6.39 1.71
C MET A 56 -0.11 6.13 1.47
N LEU A 57 0.60 7.16 1.01
CA LEU A 57 2.05 7.20 0.89
C LEU A 57 2.58 8.07 2.04
N ALA A 58 2.55 7.49 3.25
CA ALA A 58 2.67 8.21 4.50
C ALA A 58 3.85 7.69 5.34
N PRO A 59 5.11 7.81 4.84
CA PRO A 59 6.28 7.22 5.48
C PRO A 59 6.48 7.71 6.92
N TRP A 60 6.23 8.98 7.18
CA TRP A 60 6.45 9.60 8.47
C TRP A 60 5.39 9.19 9.49
N CYS A 61 4.11 9.19 9.09
CA CYS A 61 3.02 8.70 9.93
C CYS A 61 3.16 7.21 10.30
N GLU A 62 3.69 6.39 9.38
CA GLU A 62 3.87 4.96 9.64
C GLU A 62 4.94 4.68 10.71
N MET A 63 5.95 5.55 10.87
CA MET A 63 6.98 5.43 11.92
C MET A 63 6.39 5.38 13.34
N ALA A 64 5.18 5.87 13.55
CA ALA A 64 4.51 5.78 14.85
C ALA A 64 4.31 4.33 15.35
N SER A 65 4.30 3.36 14.43
CA SER A 65 3.93 1.97 14.74
C SER A 65 4.72 0.91 13.96
N THR A 66 5.79 1.31 13.27
CA THR A 66 6.64 0.41 12.48
C THR A 66 8.12 0.75 12.68
N GLU A 67 8.99 -0.15 12.22
CA GLU A 67 10.42 0.09 12.20
C GLU A 67 10.80 1.28 11.30
N ALA A 68 11.84 2.02 11.69
CA ALA A 68 12.31 3.21 10.96
C ALA A 68 12.66 2.95 9.49
N ILE A 69 13.02 1.71 9.13
CA ILE A 69 13.32 1.31 7.76
C ILE A 69 12.11 1.51 6.83
N VAL A 70 10.88 1.28 7.31
CA VAL A 70 9.65 1.49 6.54
C VAL A 70 9.51 2.95 6.12
N GLY A 71 9.79 3.88 7.04
CA GLY A 71 9.81 5.32 6.75
C GLY A 71 10.88 5.68 5.73
N ARG A 72 12.14 5.27 5.96
CA ARG A 72 13.28 5.58 5.06
C ARG A 72 13.04 5.08 3.62
N LEU A 73 12.57 3.85 3.47
CA LEU A 73 12.28 3.27 2.16
C LEU A 73 11.03 3.89 1.53
N GLY A 74 10.01 4.18 2.33
CA GLY A 74 8.76 4.76 1.85
C GLY A 74 8.91 6.13 1.21
N VAL A 75 9.85 6.95 1.68
CA VAL A 75 10.14 8.28 1.07
C VAL A 75 10.52 8.15 -0.40
N GLN A 76 11.30 7.14 -0.77
CA GLN A 76 11.74 6.93 -2.16
C GLN A 76 10.56 6.58 -3.07
N SER A 77 9.55 5.90 -2.54
CA SER A 77 8.37 5.48 -3.31
C SER A 77 7.46 6.64 -3.70
N ILE A 78 7.41 7.73 -2.92
CA ILE A 78 6.58 8.90 -3.25
C ILE A 78 7.02 9.51 -4.58
N ALA A 79 8.34 9.73 -4.75
CA ALA A 79 8.88 10.26 -6.00
C ALA A 79 8.60 9.32 -7.19
N TRP A 80 8.76 8.01 -6.97
CA TRP A 80 8.47 7.00 -7.99
C TRP A 80 7.01 7.03 -8.44
N TRP A 81 6.05 7.15 -7.52
CA TRP A 81 4.63 7.25 -7.83
C TRP A 81 4.29 8.54 -8.57
N ARG A 82 4.80 9.69 -8.10
CA ARG A 82 4.58 11.00 -8.76
C ARG A 82 4.99 10.99 -10.23
N GLU A 83 6.09 10.33 -10.54
CA GLU A 83 6.61 10.25 -11.90
C GLU A 83 5.76 9.33 -12.81
N ARG A 84 5.19 8.25 -12.24
CA ARG A 84 4.54 7.18 -13.03
C ARG A 84 3.02 7.17 -12.94
N PHE A 85 2.47 7.85 -11.97
CA PHE A 85 1.02 7.95 -11.79
C PHE A 85 0.61 9.40 -11.48
N PRO A 86 0.10 10.16 -12.47
CA PRO A 86 -0.33 11.54 -12.28
C PRO A 86 -1.43 11.74 -11.25
N GLY A 87 -2.16 10.68 -10.89
CA GLY A 87 -3.16 10.68 -9.81
C GLY A 87 -2.56 10.64 -8.40
N THR A 88 -1.24 10.77 -8.25
CA THR A 88 -0.58 10.91 -6.94
C THR A 88 -0.80 12.32 -6.40
N VAL A 89 -1.58 12.45 -5.34
CA VAL A 89 -1.91 13.73 -4.69
C VAL A 89 -0.91 14.00 -3.57
N SER A 90 -0.24 15.15 -3.60
CA SER A 90 0.85 15.53 -2.68
C SER A 90 0.43 16.68 -1.76
N GLU A 91 -0.70 16.51 -1.09
CA GLU A 91 -1.29 17.48 -0.16
C GLU A 91 -0.95 17.19 1.31
N GLY A 92 -0.06 16.22 1.54
CA GLY A 92 0.32 15.81 2.88
C GLY A 92 -0.74 14.96 3.59
N THR A 93 -0.54 14.77 4.89
CA THR A 93 -1.47 14.06 5.80
C THR A 93 -1.73 14.90 7.04
N LEU A 94 -2.98 15.02 7.46
CA LEU A 94 -3.38 15.64 8.71
C LEU A 94 -3.69 14.57 9.76
N VAL A 95 -3.11 14.71 10.95
CA VAL A 95 -3.37 13.83 12.11
C VAL A 95 -4.02 14.65 13.20
N VAL A 96 -5.18 14.22 13.67
CA VAL A 96 -5.96 14.90 14.71
C VAL A 96 -6.37 13.93 15.81
N ALA A 97 -6.70 14.48 16.98
CA ALA A 97 -7.26 13.72 18.10
C ALA A 97 -8.38 14.53 18.76
N PRO A 98 -9.42 13.86 19.31
CA PRO A 98 -10.42 14.52 20.13
C PRO A 98 -9.78 15.25 21.31
N ALA A 99 -10.42 16.31 21.81
CA ALA A 99 -9.88 17.13 22.89
C ALA A 99 -9.52 16.32 24.15
N ARG A 100 -10.24 15.24 24.44
CA ARG A 100 -9.98 14.32 25.56
C ARG A 100 -8.77 13.41 25.34
N ASP A 101 -8.36 13.22 24.07
CA ASP A 101 -7.33 12.24 23.65
C ASP A 101 -6.05 12.94 23.12
N LEU A 102 -5.83 14.23 23.44
CA LEU A 102 -4.66 15.00 22.97
C LEU A 102 -3.32 14.35 23.37
N VAL A 103 -3.30 13.57 24.45
CA VAL A 103 -2.11 12.81 24.86
C VAL A 103 -1.68 11.79 23.80
N GLU A 104 -2.61 11.27 23.00
CA GLU A 104 -2.29 10.36 21.89
C GLU A 104 -1.59 11.11 20.74
N LEU A 105 -1.95 12.37 20.51
CA LEU A 105 -1.27 13.22 19.52
C LEU A 105 0.20 13.50 19.95
N ASP A 106 0.43 13.78 21.21
CA ASP A 106 1.78 13.95 21.75
C ASP A 106 2.61 12.66 21.69
N ARG A 107 1.98 11.50 21.91
CA ARG A 107 2.63 10.18 21.76
C ARG A 107 2.98 9.90 20.32
N PHE A 108 2.07 10.21 19.41
CA PHE A 108 2.29 10.06 17.98
C PHE A 108 3.46 10.94 17.51
N ALA A 109 3.46 12.21 17.90
CA ALA A 109 4.52 13.16 17.58
C ALA A 109 5.92 12.69 18.01
N ARG A 110 6.03 12.10 19.23
CA ARG A 110 7.33 11.56 19.71
C ARG A 110 7.87 10.38 18.93
N ARG A 111 7.04 9.70 18.13
CA ARG A 111 7.40 8.52 17.34
C ARG A 111 7.53 8.80 15.86
N THR A 112 7.25 10.05 15.46
CA THR A 112 7.24 10.46 14.05
C THR A 112 8.13 11.67 13.85
N GLU A 113 8.41 11.98 12.59
CA GLU A 113 9.28 13.08 12.18
C GLU A 113 8.63 13.90 11.07
N ARG A 114 9.21 15.05 10.72
CA ARG A 114 8.81 15.84 9.56
C ARG A 114 7.37 16.35 9.60
N TYR A 115 6.86 16.70 10.75
CA TYR A 115 5.54 17.31 10.93
C TYR A 115 5.62 18.74 11.39
N ASN A 116 4.55 19.48 11.14
CA ASN A 116 4.28 20.79 11.72
C ASN A 116 3.13 20.66 12.72
N TRP A 117 3.28 21.24 13.90
CA TRP A 117 2.16 21.42 14.81
C TRP A 117 1.19 22.46 14.26
N LEU A 118 -0.10 22.15 14.32
CA LEU A 118 -1.17 23.07 13.98
C LEU A 118 -2.05 23.32 15.19
N ASP A 119 -2.47 24.57 15.31
CA ASP A 119 -3.60 24.98 16.14
C ASP A 119 -4.92 24.87 15.36
N GLU A 120 -6.02 25.28 15.98
CA GLU A 120 -7.35 25.27 15.42
C GLU A 120 -7.44 26.07 14.11
N ALA A 121 -6.81 27.26 14.05
CA ALA A 121 -6.79 28.10 12.86
C ALA A 121 -5.99 27.44 11.72
N GLY A 122 -4.86 26.81 12.03
CA GLY A 122 -4.06 26.06 11.07
C GLY A 122 -4.81 24.84 10.49
N ILE A 123 -5.56 24.13 11.33
CA ILE A 123 -6.40 23.01 10.88
C ILE A 123 -7.52 23.51 9.95
N ALA A 124 -8.23 24.58 10.35
CA ALA A 124 -9.29 25.17 9.54
C ALA A 124 -8.79 25.71 8.18
N ALA A 125 -7.55 26.24 8.15
CA ALA A 125 -6.94 26.70 6.91
C ALA A 125 -6.59 25.53 5.96
N LEU A 126 -6.17 24.36 6.48
CA LEU A 126 -5.86 23.18 5.69
C LEU A 126 -7.11 22.41 5.26
N GLU A 127 -8.06 22.24 6.15
CA GLU A 127 -9.31 21.50 5.96
C GLU A 127 -10.47 22.30 6.56
N PRO A 128 -11.13 23.18 5.77
CA PRO A 128 -12.19 24.05 6.27
C PRO A 128 -13.35 23.31 6.94
N ASP A 129 -13.69 22.12 6.47
CA ASP A 129 -14.75 21.31 7.06
C ASP A 129 -14.38 20.70 8.42
N LEU A 130 -13.12 20.84 8.86
CA LEU A 130 -12.68 20.47 10.20
C LEU A 130 -12.53 21.67 11.14
N ALA A 131 -12.95 22.87 10.71
CA ALA A 131 -12.97 24.07 11.56
C ALA A 131 -13.76 23.80 12.85
N ASP A 132 -13.26 24.35 13.97
CA ASP A 132 -13.86 24.25 15.32
C ASP A 132 -14.01 22.81 15.86
N ARG A 133 -13.45 21.82 15.16
CA ARG A 133 -13.55 20.41 15.56
C ARG A 133 -12.36 19.94 16.42
N PHE A 134 -11.17 20.43 16.11
CA PHE A 134 -9.94 19.99 16.74
C PHE A 134 -9.06 21.16 17.16
N ARG A 135 -8.57 21.13 18.41
CA ARG A 135 -7.74 22.20 18.97
C ARG A 135 -6.28 22.14 18.53
N LYS A 136 -5.80 20.94 18.18
CA LYS A 136 -4.42 20.69 17.76
C LYS A 136 -4.38 19.57 16.73
N GLY A 137 -3.40 19.63 15.84
CA GLY A 137 -3.10 18.61 14.86
C GLY A 137 -1.62 18.54 14.53
N LEU A 138 -1.25 17.48 13.81
CA LEU A 138 0.06 17.33 13.19
C LEU A 138 -0.16 17.29 11.68
N TYR A 139 0.56 18.12 10.96
CA TYR A 139 0.55 18.14 9.51
C TYR A 139 1.88 17.63 8.97
N PHE A 140 1.82 16.61 8.11
CA PHE A 140 2.96 15.97 7.44
C PHE A 140 2.98 16.42 5.97
N PRO A 141 3.67 17.50 5.62
CA PRO A 141 3.60 18.09 4.27
C PRO A 141 4.23 17.22 3.19
N ASP A 142 5.20 16.39 3.54
CA ASP A 142 5.98 15.58 2.59
C ASP A 142 5.27 14.25 2.21
N GLU A 143 4.10 13.96 2.80
CA GLU A 143 3.32 12.78 2.50
C GLU A 143 2.42 12.95 1.28
N ALA A 144 1.94 11.85 0.75
CA ALA A 144 1.07 11.82 -0.41
C ALA A 144 0.01 10.71 -0.28
N HIS A 145 -0.92 10.68 -1.22
CA HIS A 145 -1.85 9.56 -1.37
C HIS A 145 -2.23 9.35 -2.83
N LEU A 146 -2.83 8.22 -3.11
CA LEU A 146 -3.35 7.87 -4.43
C LEU A 146 -4.59 6.99 -4.30
N ASP A 147 -5.35 6.87 -5.38
CA ASP A 147 -6.37 5.83 -5.49
C ASP A 147 -5.71 4.50 -5.92
N PRO A 148 -5.73 3.46 -5.07
CA PRO A 148 -5.16 2.16 -5.37
C PRO A 148 -5.67 1.52 -6.66
N ARG A 149 -6.97 1.68 -6.94
CA ARG A 149 -7.63 1.06 -8.10
C ARG A 149 -7.19 1.72 -9.39
N LEU A 150 -7.16 3.04 -9.41
CA LEU A 150 -6.65 3.82 -10.54
C LEU A 150 -5.14 3.60 -10.74
N ALA A 151 -4.39 3.51 -9.65
CA ALA A 151 -2.95 3.23 -9.72
C ALA A 151 -2.65 1.84 -10.29
N LEU A 152 -3.39 0.80 -9.89
CA LEU A 152 -3.24 -0.55 -10.47
C LEU A 152 -3.59 -0.55 -11.97
N ALA A 153 -4.66 0.13 -12.37
CA ALA A 153 -5.04 0.26 -13.78
C ALA A 153 -3.95 0.99 -14.58
N ALA A 154 -3.44 2.11 -14.08
CA ALA A 154 -2.37 2.87 -14.73
C ALA A 154 -1.07 2.07 -14.88
N LEU A 155 -0.70 1.27 -13.86
CA LEU A 155 0.44 0.35 -13.96
C LEU A 155 0.23 -0.68 -15.07
N ALA A 156 -0.94 -1.27 -15.17
CA ALA A 156 -1.26 -2.24 -16.22
C ALA A 156 -1.25 -1.61 -17.63
N GLU A 157 -1.81 -0.41 -17.78
CA GLU A 157 -1.77 0.35 -19.03
C GLU A 157 -0.33 0.70 -19.42
N ARG A 158 0.50 1.12 -18.46
CA ARG A 158 1.91 1.41 -18.70
C ARG A 158 2.68 0.17 -19.13
N LEU A 159 2.44 -0.98 -18.48
CA LEU A 159 3.01 -2.26 -18.87
C LEU A 159 2.61 -2.64 -20.32
N ALA A 160 1.33 -2.51 -20.65
CA ALA A 160 0.84 -2.76 -22.00
C ALA A 160 1.53 -1.85 -23.03
N SER A 161 1.75 -0.57 -22.73
CA SER A 161 2.47 0.36 -23.62
C SER A 161 3.94 -0.03 -23.84
N LEU A 162 4.53 -0.79 -22.93
CA LEU A 162 5.88 -1.36 -23.04
C LEU A 162 5.88 -2.77 -23.66
N GLY A 163 4.73 -3.25 -24.13
CA GLY A 163 4.60 -4.58 -24.75
C GLY A 163 4.56 -5.74 -23.74
N VAL A 164 4.37 -5.46 -22.45
CA VAL A 164 4.25 -6.50 -21.43
C VAL A 164 2.82 -7.01 -21.36
N ALA A 165 2.63 -8.30 -21.58
CA ALA A 165 1.33 -8.95 -21.45
C ALA A 165 1.04 -9.32 -19.99
N ILE A 166 -0.22 -9.11 -19.56
CA ILE A 166 -0.76 -9.66 -18.32
C ILE A 166 -1.73 -10.79 -18.71
N ARG A 167 -1.36 -12.02 -18.38
CA ARG A 167 -2.21 -13.19 -18.62
C ARG A 167 -3.05 -13.47 -17.39
N PHE A 168 -4.30 -13.07 -17.45
CA PHE A 168 -5.30 -13.37 -16.43
C PHE A 168 -5.74 -14.84 -16.49
N GLU A 169 -6.50 -15.29 -15.50
CA GLU A 169 -6.99 -16.67 -15.35
C GLU A 169 -5.86 -17.72 -15.45
N THR A 170 -4.66 -17.34 -15.01
CA THR A 170 -3.45 -18.15 -15.10
C THR A 170 -2.86 -18.35 -13.72
N ASP A 171 -3.19 -19.49 -13.10
CA ASP A 171 -2.69 -19.88 -11.77
C ASP A 171 -1.54 -20.87 -11.95
N ILE A 172 -0.33 -20.41 -11.70
CA ILE A 172 0.88 -21.24 -11.79
C ILE A 172 1.73 -21.11 -10.52
N LEU A 173 2.44 -22.19 -10.23
CA LEU A 173 3.49 -22.16 -9.19
C LEU A 173 4.83 -21.70 -9.81
N PRO A 174 5.74 -21.12 -9.02
CA PRO A 174 7.04 -20.65 -9.52
C PRO A 174 7.84 -21.70 -10.29
N GLU A 175 7.74 -22.97 -9.90
CA GLU A 175 8.44 -24.09 -10.51
C GLU A 175 7.93 -24.40 -11.93
N ALA A 176 6.65 -24.13 -12.19
CA ALA A 176 6.00 -24.38 -13.49
C ALA A 176 6.29 -23.28 -14.53
N ALA A 177 6.78 -22.11 -14.12
CA ALA A 177 7.18 -21.07 -15.05
C ALA A 177 8.42 -21.49 -15.85
N THR A 178 8.45 -21.19 -17.14
CA THR A 178 9.55 -21.59 -18.05
C THR A 178 10.59 -20.48 -18.28
N ALA A 179 10.40 -19.31 -17.68
CA ALA A 179 11.31 -18.17 -17.78
C ALA A 179 12.64 -18.40 -17.05
N ASP A 180 13.65 -17.64 -17.40
CA ASP A 180 14.99 -17.73 -16.79
C ASP A 180 14.98 -17.30 -15.32
N LEU A 181 14.15 -16.28 -14.99
CA LEU A 181 13.88 -15.83 -13.62
C LEU A 181 12.37 -15.72 -13.37
N VAL A 182 11.98 -15.93 -12.14
CA VAL A 182 10.59 -15.84 -11.68
C VAL A 182 10.51 -14.91 -10.48
N PHE A 183 9.63 -13.91 -10.56
CA PHE A 183 9.29 -13.07 -9.40
C PHE A 183 7.97 -13.53 -8.82
N ASP A 184 8.01 -14.07 -7.61
CA ASP A 184 6.84 -14.52 -6.89
C ASP A 184 6.26 -13.38 -6.03
N CYS A 185 5.18 -12.78 -6.53
CA CYS A 185 4.45 -11.68 -5.91
C CYS A 185 3.01 -12.09 -5.54
N ARG A 186 2.76 -13.39 -5.26
CA ARG A 186 1.42 -13.96 -5.02
C ARG A 186 0.78 -13.55 -3.69
N GLY A 187 1.44 -12.69 -2.90
CA GLY A 187 0.93 -12.28 -1.58
C GLY A 187 0.68 -13.49 -0.68
N LEU A 188 -0.48 -13.54 0.00
CA LEU A 188 -0.78 -14.65 0.92
C LEU A 188 -0.83 -16.03 0.25
N SER A 189 -1.06 -16.10 -1.06
CA SER A 189 -1.01 -17.37 -1.79
C SER A 189 0.40 -17.95 -1.92
N GLY A 190 1.44 -17.16 -1.65
CA GLY A 190 2.83 -17.62 -1.58
C GLY A 190 3.20 -18.31 -0.26
N ARG A 191 2.25 -18.54 0.66
CA ARG A 191 2.51 -19.14 1.99
C ARG A 191 3.15 -20.53 1.91
N THR A 192 2.85 -21.31 0.88
CA THR A 192 3.46 -22.63 0.70
C THR A 192 4.99 -22.53 0.63
N ASP A 193 5.48 -21.46 0.01
CA ASP A 193 6.92 -21.24 -0.20
C ASP A 193 7.53 -20.30 0.86
N MET A 194 6.69 -19.59 1.59
CA MET A 194 7.05 -18.72 2.71
C MET A 194 6.16 -19.06 3.93
N PRO A 195 6.43 -20.15 4.66
CA PRO A 195 5.54 -20.65 5.74
C PRO A 195 5.32 -19.66 6.89
N ALA A 196 6.21 -18.68 7.07
CA ALA A 196 6.08 -17.63 8.07
C ALA A 196 5.02 -16.58 7.71
N LEU A 197 4.50 -16.56 6.47
CA LEU A 197 3.43 -15.64 6.08
C LEU A 197 2.12 -15.95 6.83
N ARG A 198 1.51 -14.92 7.36
CA ARG A 198 0.18 -14.94 7.98
C ARG A 198 -0.74 -13.91 7.35
N GLY A 199 -2.02 -14.15 7.42
CA GLY A 199 -3.03 -13.20 6.97
C GLY A 199 -3.46 -12.28 8.11
N VAL A 200 -3.38 -10.96 7.90
CA VAL A 200 -3.97 -9.98 8.82
C VAL A 200 -5.16 -9.33 8.15
N ARG A 201 -6.35 -9.59 8.70
CA ARG A 201 -7.60 -9.12 8.12
C ARG A 201 -7.74 -7.61 8.27
N GLY A 202 -8.04 -6.95 7.16
CA GLY A 202 -8.42 -5.54 7.08
C GLY A 202 -9.80 -5.37 6.51
N GLU A 203 -10.62 -4.55 7.16
CA GLU A 203 -11.96 -4.20 6.71
C GLU A 203 -12.05 -2.70 6.49
N MET A 204 -12.75 -2.28 5.44
CA MET A 204 -12.86 -0.89 5.00
C MET A 204 -14.28 -0.58 4.52
N ALA A 205 -14.59 0.71 4.44
CA ALA A 205 -15.80 1.19 3.78
C ALA A 205 -15.48 2.30 2.78
N MET A 206 -16.16 2.28 1.64
CA MET A 206 -16.25 3.42 0.74
C MET A 206 -17.58 4.14 1.00
N ILE A 207 -17.51 5.43 1.25
CA ILE A 207 -18.68 6.25 1.52
C ILE A 207 -18.70 7.47 0.58
N ARG A 208 -19.89 8.06 0.41
CA ARG A 208 -20.05 9.34 -0.29
C ARG A 208 -20.76 10.33 0.61
N SER A 209 -20.20 11.52 0.79
CA SER A 209 -20.83 12.67 1.41
C SER A 209 -20.85 13.85 0.46
N ARG A 210 -21.97 14.54 0.38
CA ARG A 210 -22.12 15.76 -0.44
C ARG A 210 -21.90 17.04 0.36
N SER A 211 -21.83 16.91 1.68
CA SER A 211 -21.73 18.03 2.62
C SER A 211 -20.43 18.00 3.44
N PHE A 212 -19.44 17.23 2.99
CA PHE A 212 -18.14 17.13 3.62
C PHE A 212 -17.06 16.94 2.55
N ALA A 213 -15.98 17.68 2.66
CA ALA A 213 -14.84 17.62 1.76
C ALA A 213 -13.52 17.48 2.53
N LEU A 214 -12.55 16.82 1.92
CA LEU A 214 -11.15 16.77 2.37
C LEU A 214 -10.25 16.86 1.14
N SER A 215 -9.15 17.59 1.29
CA SER A 215 -8.09 17.69 0.27
C SER A 215 -7.01 16.63 0.45
N ARG A 216 -6.89 16.05 1.64
CA ARG A 216 -5.83 15.12 2.04
C ARG A 216 -6.34 14.02 2.96
N PRO A 217 -5.57 12.94 3.17
CA PRO A 217 -5.87 11.96 4.20
C PRO A 217 -5.89 12.62 5.58
N VAL A 218 -6.93 12.28 6.35
CA VAL A 218 -7.04 12.66 7.77
C VAL A 218 -6.99 11.42 8.62
N ARG A 219 -6.07 11.39 9.59
CA ARG A 219 -5.99 10.34 10.61
C ARG A 219 -6.59 10.85 11.91
N LEU A 220 -7.63 10.19 12.39
CA LEU A 220 -8.17 10.40 13.73
C LEU A 220 -7.52 9.41 14.69
N LEU A 221 -6.72 9.92 15.63
CA LEU A 221 -6.17 9.09 16.70
C LEU A 221 -7.27 8.78 17.69
N HIS A 222 -7.52 7.52 17.89
CA HIS A 222 -8.47 7.02 18.87
C HIS A 222 -7.87 5.83 19.61
N PRO A 223 -7.98 5.72 20.95
CA PRO A 223 -7.30 4.69 21.74
C PRO A 223 -7.61 3.25 21.33
N ARG A 224 -8.79 3.00 20.77
CA ARG A 224 -9.22 1.64 20.39
C ARG A 224 -9.14 1.39 18.89
N LEU A 225 -9.47 2.39 18.08
CA LEU A 225 -9.53 2.23 16.63
C LEU A 225 -9.07 3.52 15.95
N PRO A 226 -7.81 3.60 15.54
CA PRO A 226 -7.36 4.70 14.71
C PRO A 226 -8.03 4.61 13.35
N LEU A 227 -8.75 5.67 12.98
CA LEU A 227 -9.38 5.82 11.68
C LEU A 227 -8.47 6.64 10.76
N TYR A 228 -8.46 6.30 9.48
CA TYR A 228 -8.06 7.22 8.43
C TYR A 228 -9.19 7.39 7.41
N VAL A 229 -9.36 8.62 6.96
CA VAL A 229 -10.28 8.99 5.89
C VAL A 229 -9.45 9.48 4.72
N VAL A 230 -9.56 8.81 3.57
CA VAL A 230 -8.75 9.16 2.39
C VAL A 230 -9.69 9.60 1.26
N PRO A 231 -9.57 10.85 0.76
CA PRO A 231 -10.39 11.33 -0.33
C PRO A 231 -10.12 10.58 -1.63
N ARG A 232 -11.18 10.37 -2.42
CA ARG A 232 -11.18 9.74 -3.75
C ARG A 232 -11.71 10.65 -4.85
N GLY A 233 -11.95 11.92 -4.53
CA GLY A 233 -12.65 12.85 -5.42
C GLY A 233 -14.18 12.74 -5.35
N GLU A 234 -14.87 13.74 -5.84
CA GLU A 234 -16.34 13.77 -5.98
C GLU A 234 -17.13 13.43 -4.70
N GLY A 235 -16.59 13.81 -3.53
CA GLY A 235 -17.19 13.53 -2.24
C GLY A 235 -17.12 12.06 -1.81
N VAL A 236 -16.34 11.24 -2.50
CA VAL A 236 -16.10 9.85 -2.13
C VAL A 236 -14.89 9.74 -1.20
N PHE A 237 -15.01 8.93 -0.16
CA PHE A 237 -13.97 8.70 0.84
C PHE A 237 -13.81 7.22 1.13
N MET A 238 -12.56 6.81 1.31
CA MET A 238 -12.25 5.51 1.86
C MET A 238 -12.01 5.65 3.36
N LEU A 239 -12.76 4.88 4.14
CA LEU A 239 -12.60 4.75 5.59
C LEU A 239 -11.79 3.50 5.89
N GLY A 240 -10.73 3.65 6.61
CA GLY A 240 -9.87 2.51 6.94
C GLY A 240 -9.22 2.60 8.30
N ALA A 241 -8.76 1.53 8.71
CA ALA A 241 -9.14 0.16 8.43
C ALA A 241 -8.92 -0.66 9.69
N THR A 242 -9.69 -1.70 9.85
CA THR A 242 -9.43 -2.63 10.93
C THR A 242 -8.10 -3.36 10.75
N MET A 243 -7.56 -3.85 11.83
CA MET A 243 -6.36 -4.68 11.86
C MET A 243 -6.63 -5.85 12.81
N LEU A 244 -7.09 -6.95 12.23
CA LEU A 244 -7.52 -8.12 13.00
C LEU A 244 -6.57 -9.29 12.74
N GLU A 245 -5.99 -9.84 13.79
CA GLU A 245 -5.22 -11.08 13.74
C GLU A 245 -6.19 -12.25 13.51
N SER A 246 -6.65 -12.35 12.27
CA SER A 246 -7.63 -13.33 11.82
C SER A 246 -7.44 -13.59 10.33
N GLU A 247 -7.62 -14.85 9.93
CA GLU A 247 -7.59 -15.29 8.55
C GLU A 247 -8.98 -15.59 7.98
N ALA A 248 -10.02 -15.16 8.66
CA ALA A 248 -11.37 -15.33 8.17
C ALA A 248 -11.58 -14.60 6.83
N ARG A 249 -12.03 -15.35 5.82
CA ARG A 249 -12.36 -14.86 4.48
C ARG A 249 -13.88 -14.77 4.35
N GLY A 250 -14.46 -13.76 4.90
CA GLY A 250 -15.91 -13.55 4.82
C GLY A 250 -16.21 -12.06 4.67
N PRO A 251 -17.48 -11.68 4.53
CA PRO A 251 -17.90 -10.29 4.49
C PRO A 251 -17.47 -9.56 5.77
N VAL A 252 -17.53 -8.23 5.73
CA VAL A 252 -17.21 -7.37 6.87
C VAL A 252 -18.10 -7.67 8.08
N SER A 253 -17.54 -7.50 9.27
CA SER A 253 -18.32 -7.75 10.50
C SER A 253 -19.11 -6.50 10.92
N VAL A 254 -20.26 -6.72 11.55
CA VAL A 254 -21.07 -5.64 12.15
C VAL A 254 -20.24 -4.83 13.14
N ARG A 255 -19.45 -5.49 13.99
CA ARG A 255 -18.58 -4.81 14.96
C ARG A 255 -17.62 -3.84 14.26
N SER A 256 -16.89 -4.29 13.24
CA SER A 256 -15.93 -3.46 12.53
C SER A 256 -16.60 -2.26 11.85
N MET A 257 -17.80 -2.45 11.32
CA MET A 257 -18.54 -1.35 10.71
C MET A 257 -19.03 -0.34 11.73
N LEU A 258 -19.54 -0.79 12.88
CA LEU A 258 -19.90 0.11 13.98
C LEU A 258 -18.70 0.94 14.47
N GLU A 259 -17.52 0.32 14.55
CA GLU A 259 -16.30 0.99 14.96
C GLU A 259 -15.83 2.01 13.91
N LEU A 260 -15.72 1.60 12.63
CA LEU A 260 -15.26 2.49 11.55
C LEU A 260 -16.23 3.65 11.30
N LEU A 261 -17.52 3.36 11.16
CA LEU A 261 -18.54 4.38 10.91
C LEU A 261 -18.74 5.29 12.13
N GLY A 262 -18.66 4.73 13.35
CA GLY A 262 -18.70 5.50 14.58
C GLY A 262 -17.51 6.44 14.72
N ALA A 263 -16.30 6.01 14.34
CA ALA A 263 -15.12 6.87 14.32
C ALA A 263 -15.21 7.96 13.22
N ALA A 264 -15.78 7.63 12.06
CA ALA A 264 -16.05 8.61 11.01
C ALA A 264 -17.04 9.69 11.48
N PHE A 265 -18.13 9.28 12.15
CA PHE A 265 -19.10 10.21 12.76
C PHE A 265 -18.43 11.08 13.84
N ALA A 266 -17.51 10.53 14.64
CA ALA A 266 -16.76 11.29 15.63
C ALA A 266 -15.80 12.30 14.98
N LEU A 267 -15.22 11.98 13.82
CA LEU A 267 -14.43 12.92 13.03
C LEU A 267 -15.28 14.10 12.59
N HIS A 268 -16.38 13.81 11.90
CA HIS A 268 -17.34 14.84 11.46
C HIS A 268 -18.76 14.29 11.37
N PRO A 269 -19.79 15.00 11.95
CA PRO A 269 -21.19 14.54 11.93
C PRO A 269 -21.78 14.31 10.53
N ALA A 270 -21.36 15.11 9.54
CA ALA A 270 -21.82 14.94 8.14
C ALA A 270 -21.46 13.55 7.56
N LEU A 271 -20.46 12.88 8.10
CA LEU A 271 -20.11 11.51 7.68
C LEU A 271 -21.11 10.47 8.21
N GLY A 272 -21.92 10.81 9.21
CA GLY A 272 -23.04 9.98 9.65
C GLY A 272 -24.20 9.90 8.67
N GLU A 273 -24.34 10.91 7.81
CA GLU A 273 -25.36 10.98 6.74
C GLU A 273 -24.81 10.55 5.37
N ALA A 274 -23.57 10.07 5.30
CA ALA A 274 -22.96 9.65 4.06
C ALA A 274 -23.56 8.33 3.54
N GLU A 275 -23.65 8.22 2.23
CA GLU A 275 -24.05 6.98 1.54
C GLU A 275 -22.95 5.93 1.67
N ILE A 276 -23.27 4.70 2.08
CA ILE A 276 -22.32 3.58 2.03
C ILE A 276 -22.33 3.03 0.60
N LEU A 277 -21.23 3.14 -0.11
CA LEU A 277 -21.09 2.67 -1.49
C LEU A 277 -20.59 1.23 -1.56
N GLU A 278 -19.65 0.87 -0.68
CA GLU A 278 -18.99 -0.44 -0.68
C GLU A 278 -18.45 -0.77 0.70
N LEU A 279 -18.52 -2.05 1.06
CA LEU A 279 -17.84 -2.62 2.22
C LEU A 279 -16.88 -3.69 1.73
N GLY A 280 -15.61 -3.59 2.13
CA GLY A 280 -14.56 -4.49 1.66
C GLY A 280 -13.76 -5.10 2.79
N ALA A 281 -13.31 -6.33 2.59
CA ALA A 281 -12.41 -7.02 3.50
C ALA A 281 -11.43 -7.90 2.73
N ASP A 282 -10.17 -7.91 3.12
CA ASP A 282 -9.20 -8.89 2.62
C ASP A 282 -8.06 -9.11 3.62
N LEU A 283 -7.22 -10.11 3.33
CA LEU A 283 -6.10 -10.51 4.14
C LEU A 283 -4.79 -9.89 3.63
N ARG A 284 -4.16 -9.09 4.46
CA ARG A 284 -2.83 -8.55 4.19
C ARG A 284 -1.77 -9.62 4.44
N PRO A 285 -0.87 -9.90 3.50
CA PRO A 285 0.25 -10.81 3.74
C PRO A 285 1.26 -10.16 4.70
N ALA A 286 1.46 -10.75 5.85
CA ALA A 286 2.37 -10.26 6.89
C ALA A 286 3.35 -11.34 7.31
N LEU A 287 4.58 -10.95 7.60
CA LEU A 287 5.57 -11.76 8.30
C LEU A 287 5.49 -11.50 9.81
N PRO A 288 6.13 -12.31 10.67
CA PRO A 288 6.01 -12.15 12.12
C PRO A 288 6.40 -10.77 12.65
N ASP A 289 7.39 -10.12 12.03
CA ASP A 289 7.88 -8.78 12.35
C ASP A 289 7.16 -7.65 11.60
N ASN A 290 6.18 -8.00 10.73
CA ASN A 290 5.47 -7.07 9.84
C ASN A 290 6.37 -6.32 8.83
N LEU A 291 7.58 -6.79 8.60
CA LEU A 291 8.49 -6.23 7.60
C LEU A 291 8.44 -7.06 6.31
N PRO A 292 8.52 -6.42 5.14
CA PRO A 292 8.56 -7.14 3.88
C PRO A 292 9.89 -7.88 3.69
N ARG A 293 9.88 -8.86 2.80
CA ARG A 293 11.09 -9.58 2.37
C ARG A 293 11.23 -9.57 0.86
N VAL A 294 12.49 -9.47 0.44
CA VAL A 294 12.94 -9.84 -0.90
C VAL A 294 13.90 -11.02 -0.72
N GLU A 295 13.46 -12.22 -1.08
CA GLU A 295 14.24 -13.45 -0.90
C GLU A 295 14.54 -14.08 -2.25
N ARG A 296 15.79 -14.49 -2.48
CA ARG A 296 16.20 -15.22 -3.68
C ARG A 296 16.46 -16.69 -3.35
N ALA A 297 15.79 -17.58 -4.07
CA ALA A 297 15.98 -19.03 -4.01
C ALA A 297 16.21 -19.53 -5.44
N GLY A 298 17.47 -19.67 -5.83
CA GLY A 298 17.85 -20.02 -7.19
C GLY A 298 17.36 -19.01 -8.22
N ARG A 299 16.47 -19.44 -9.13
CA ARG A 299 15.86 -18.57 -10.14
C ARG A 299 14.60 -17.84 -9.65
N VAL A 300 14.10 -18.15 -8.45
CA VAL A 300 12.89 -17.53 -7.89
C VAL A 300 13.27 -16.39 -6.94
N ILE A 301 12.67 -15.22 -7.15
CA ILE A 301 12.81 -14.05 -6.29
C ILE A 301 11.44 -13.75 -5.71
N ARG A 302 11.28 -13.85 -4.39
CA ARG A 302 10.03 -13.61 -3.68
C ARG A 302 9.98 -12.18 -3.18
N VAL A 303 8.88 -11.48 -3.46
CA VAL A 303 8.60 -10.14 -2.94
C VAL A 303 7.28 -10.20 -2.18
N ASN A 304 7.35 -10.27 -0.85
CA ASN A 304 6.16 -10.53 -0.04
C ASN A 304 6.25 -9.90 1.36
N GLY A 305 5.18 -10.06 2.16
CA GLY A 305 5.13 -9.57 3.52
C GLY A 305 4.89 -8.06 3.64
N LEU A 306 4.37 -7.41 2.59
CA LEU A 306 4.20 -5.95 2.58
C LEU A 306 3.16 -5.44 3.59
N PHE A 307 2.39 -6.33 4.21
CA PHE A 307 1.43 -6.03 5.25
C PHE A 307 0.49 -4.87 4.86
N ARG A 308 0.50 -3.77 5.61
CA ARG A 308 -0.30 -2.57 5.33
C ARG A 308 0.44 -1.52 4.48
N HIS A 309 1.70 -1.78 4.13
CA HIS A 309 2.58 -0.84 3.44
C HIS A 309 2.70 -1.11 1.93
N GLY A 310 1.77 -1.85 1.33
CA GLY A 310 1.86 -2.29 -0.06
C GLY A 310 2.20 -1.16 -1.03
N PHE A 311 1.39 -0.12 -1.12
CA PHE A 311 1.64 1.01 -2.03
C PHE A 311 2.85 1.86 -1.61
N LEU A 312 3.10 1.96 -0.31
CA LEU A 312 4.26 2.71 0.20
C LEU A 312 5.58 2.03 -0.14
N LEU A 313 5.67 0.70 -0.11
CA LEU A 313 6.94 -0.01 -0.24
C LEU A 313 7.12 -0.77 -1.56
N ALA A 314 6.05 -1.08 -2.29
CA ALA A 314 6.16 -1.87 -3.51
C ALA A 314 7.15 -1.30 -4.54
N PRO A 315 7.21 0.02 -4.82
CA PRO A 315 8.18 0.55 -5.78
C PRO A 315 9.64 0.32 -5.38
N VAL A 316 9.99 0.58 -4.12
CA VAL A 316 11.37 0.41 -3.65
C VAL A 316 11.73 -1.07 -3.56
N LEU A 317 10.81 -1.94 -3.14
CA LEU A 317 11.03 -3.39 -3.12
C LEU A 317 11.20 -3.95 -4.53
N ALA A 318 10.47 -3.42 -5.50
CA ALA A 318 10.64 -3.79 -6.91
C ALA A 318 12.05 -3.44 -7.42
N GLN A 319 12.58 -2.28 -7.05
CA GLN A 319 13.96 -1.88 -7.39
C GLN A 319 15.00 -2.78 -6.74
N ILE A 320 14.81 -3.11 -5.46
CA ILE A 320 15.66 -4.05 -4.71
C ILE A 320 15.62 -5.43 -5.36
N ALA A 321 14.43 -5.95 -5.65
CA ALA A 321 14.25 -7.26 -6.26
C ALA A 321 14.86 -7.34 -7.67
N ALA A 322 14.73 -6.28 -8.46
CA ALA A 322 15.37 -6.18 -9.76
C ALA A 322 16.91 -6.11 -9.65
N GLY A 323 17.44 -5.42 -8.62
CA GLY A 323 18.87 -5.43 -8.29
C GLY A 323 19.36 -6.84 -7.96
N ALA A 324 18.67 -7.54 -7.06
CA ALA A 324 18.99 -8.92 -6.66
C ALA A 324 18.90 -9.93 -7.82
N ALA A 325 18.09 -9.64 -8.84
CA ALA A 325 17.98 -10.47 -10.04
C ALA A 325 19.19 -10.33 -10.97
N LEU A 326 19.70 -9.11 -11.12
CA LEU A 326 20.75 -8.77 -12.07
C LEU A 326 22.15 -8.95 -11.49
N ASP A 327 22.30 -8.86 -10.18
CA ASP A 327 23.55 -9.05 -9.46
C ASP A 327 23.37 -10.13 -8.37
N PRO A 328 23.99 -11.31 -8.54
CA PRO A 328 23.96 -12.37 -7.52
C PRO A 328 24.58 -11.97 -6.18
N HIS A 329 25.43 -10.95 -6.15
CA HIS A 329 26.09 -10.41 -4.95
C HIS A 329 25.39 -9.17 -4.39
N PHE A 330 24.21 -8.83 -4.93
CA PHE A 330 23.43 -7.69 -4.47
C PHE A 330 23.02 -7.85 -3.00
N ASP A 331 23.60 -7.02 -2.16
CA ASP A 331 23.35 -6.98 -0.73
C ASP A 331 22.39 -5.85 -0.37
N THR A 332 21.39 -6.13 0.44
CA THR A 332 20.44 -5.12 0.92
C THR A 332 20.04 -5.42 2.35
N GLU A 333 19.77 -4.37 3.13
CA GLU A 333 19.25 -4.49 4.50
C GLU A 333 18.00 -5.39 4.58
N LEU A 334 17.18 -5.46 3.51
CA LEU A 334 15.98 -6.31 3.45
C LEU A 334 16.24 -7.75 2.98
N ALA A 335 17.37 -8.01 2.33
CA ALA A 335 17.75 -9.38 1.93
C ALA A 335 18.36 -10.16 3.09
N HIS A 336 18.95 -9.46 4.07
CA HIS A 336 19.63 -10.04 5.23
C HIS A 336 18.99 -9.71 6.58
N ALA A 337 17.84 -9.08 6.59
CA ALA A 337 17.14 -8.77 7.83
C ALA A 337 16.65 -10.05 8.53
N ASN A 338 17.59 -10.81 9.06
CA ASN A 338 17.37 -11.59 10.26
C ASN A 338 17.31 -10.58 11.41
N PHE A 339 16.15 -9.97 11.59
CA PHE A 339 15.88 -9.17 12.78
C PHE A 339 15.76 -10.15 13.95
N ALA A 340 16.85 -10.29 14.72
CA ALA A 340 16.86 -10.97 15.99
C ALA A 340 16.09 -10.17 17.03
#